data_cdbbc117c354224c8c4ce4a03fc4f7d0
#
_entry.id   cdbbc117c354224c8c4ce4a03fc4f7d0
#
_cell.length_a   1.000
_cell.length_b   1.000
_cell.length_c   1.000
_cell.angle_alpha   90.00
_cell.angle_beta   90.00
_cell.angle_gamma   90.00
#
_symmetry.space_group_name_H-M   'P 1'
#
loop_
_entity.id
_entity.type
_entity.pdbx_description
1 polymer ?
#
loop_
_entity_poly.entity_id
_entity_poly.type
_entity_poly.pdbx_seq_one_letter_code
_entity_poly.pdbx_strand_id
1 'polypeptide(L)'
;RRQRQMCIRDRYNTTGSGSVNTYFIDALIDNVFDDLTAAGYSETEAYKLIYKGGLTIKSTQDLTMQTICDEEANNPSNYPSDAKYSFQLSFEVKKADGSYKTYTNQTMLSFYKKKTNNDDFSINYSSPDECNAAIAQYEQDVLEEGDSIVEGSEAVNITLEPQVAMTVIDQSTGEVKALVGGRGDKSGNRTWNRATDTCRQPGSTFKIIGCYAAALDAGGKTLASVQDDAPFTVGSKTFNNYDKSFGGFTSI
;
A
#
# COMPACT_ATOMS: atom_id res chain seq x y z
N ARG A 1 -17.53 -19.72 15.28
CA ARG A 1 -16.05 -19.57 15.28
C ARG A 1 -15.46 -20.82 14.63
N ARG A 2 -15.13 -20.78 13.32
CA ARG A 2 -14.38 -21.86 12.66
C ARG A 2 -12.90 -21.63 12.96
N GLN A 3 -12.26 -22.59 13.63
CA GLN A 3 -10.79 -22.60 13.76
C GLN A 3 -10.17 -22.64 12.35
N ARG A 4 -9.44 -21.59 12.01
CA ARG A 4 -8.63 -21.55 10.80
C ARG A 4 -7.40 -22.44 11.03
N GLN A 5 -7.34 -23.58 10.37
CA GLN A 5 -6.14 -24.44 10.38
C GLN A 5 -5.23 -24.01 9.24
N MET A 6 -3.98 -23.69 9.54
CA MET A 6 -2.99 -23.14 8.61
C MET A 6 -1.66 -23.95 8.67
N CYS A 7 -1.16 -24.49 7.56
CA CYS A 7 0.09 -25.25 7.50
C CYS A 7 1.10 -24.61 6.54
N ILE A 8 2.12 -23.92 7.06
CA ILE A 8 3.32 -23.60 6.28
C ILE A 8 4.37 -24.70 6.57
N ARG A 9 4.74 -25.45 5.55
CA ARG A 9 5.90 -26.31 5.55
C ARG A 9 6.99 -25.66 4.72
N ASP A 10 7.37 -24.45 5.10
CA ASP A 10 8.61 -23.87 4.63
C ASP A 10 9.73 -24.33 5.55
N ARG A 11 10.70 -25.02 4.98
CA ARG A 11 11.97 -25.26 5.65
C ARG A 11 12.72 -23.94 5.69
N TYR A 12 12.46 -23.13 6.68
CA TYR A 12 13.38 -22.07 7.04
C TYR A 12 14.67 -22.71 7.52
N ASN A 13 15.65 -22.78 6.63
CA ASN A 13 17.02 -23.00 7.02
C ASN A 13 17.48 -21.76 7.80
N THR A 14 17.49 -21.86 9.12
CA THR A 14 18.01 -20.83 10.04
C THR A 14 19.55 -20.84 10.06
N THR A 15 20.18 -20.79 8.90
CA THR A 15 21.62 -20.61 8.79
C THR A 15 21.91 -19.39 7.91
N GLY A 16 22.04 -18.23 8.57
CA GLY A 16 22.83 -17.10 8.14
C GLY A 16 22.39 -16.34 6.89
N SER A 17 21.98 -15.12 7.09
CA SER A 17 21.38 -14.08 6.25
C SER A 17 19.86 -14.27 6.09
N GLY A 18 19.09 -13.51 6.90
CA GLY A 18 17.65 -13.59 6.89
C GLY A 18 17.07 -13.22 5.53
N SER A 19 16.45 -14.19 4.85
CA SER A 19 15.62 -13.90 3.69
C SER A 19 14.49 -12.98 4.11
N VAL A 20 14.23 -11.94 3.30
CA VAL A 20 13.10 -11.03 3.52
C VAL A 20 11.80 -11.83 3.34
N ASN A 21 10.90 -11.75 4.32
CA ASN A 21 9.59 -12.39 4.24
C ASN A 21 8.75 -11.80 3.08
N THR A 22 7.89 -12.62 2.50
CA THR A 22 6.84 -12.11 1.60
C THR A 22 5.83 -11.26 2.37
N TYR A 23 5.06 -10.43 1.66
CA TYR A 23 3.98 -9.65 2.26
C TYR A 23 2.93 -10.54 2.93
N PHE A 24 2.68 -11.73 2.36
CA PHE A 24 1.76 -12.70 2.95
C PHE A 24 2.28 -13.18 4.32
N ILE A 25 3.55 -13.53 4.41
CA ILE A 25 4.16 -14.01 5.66
C ILE A 25 4.16 -12.92 6.72
N ASP A 26 4.47 -11.68 6.37
CA ASP A 26 4.41 -10.57 7.32
C ASP A 26 2.99 -10.37 7.86
N ALA A 27 1.98 -10.31 6.97
CA ALA A 27 0.58 -10.21 7.38
C ALA A 27 0.12 -11.39 8.26
N LEU A 28 0.64 -12.59 7.98
CA LEU A 28 0.38 -13.78 8.79
C LEU A 28 0.97 -13.64 10.20
N ILE A 29 2.21 -13.16 10.30
CA ILE A 29 2.88 -12.91 11.59
C ILE A 29 2.08 -11.90 12.41
N ASP A 30 1.62 -10.81 11.80
CA ASP A 30 0.83 -9.79 12.47
C ASP A 30 -0.51 -10.37 12.96
N ASN A 31 -1.22 -11.15 12.14
CA ASN A 31 -2.45 -11.84 12.57
C ASN A 31 -2.22 -12.80 13.75
N VAL A 32 -1.12 -13.57 13.73
CA VAL A 32 -0.79 -14.49 14.84
C VAL A 32 -0.44 -13.70 16.10
N PHE A 33 0.27 -12.58 15.95
CA PHE A 33 0.58 -11.69 17.07
C PHE A 33 -0.71 -11.13 17.71
N ASP A 34 -1.65 -10.66 16.90
CA ASP A 34 -2.94 -10.16 17.37
C ASP A 34 -3.77 -11.24 18.06
N ASP A 35 -3.81 -12.44 17.50
CA ASP A 35 -4.50 -13.60 18.10
C ASP A 35 -3.91 -13.98 19.46
N LEU A 36 -2.58 -13.96 19.60
CA LEU A 36 -1.89 -14.25 20.87
C LEU A 36 -2.15 -13.16 21.91
N THR A 37 -2.09 -11.90 21.53
CA THR A 37 -2.38 -10.78 22.45
C THR A 37 -3.86 -10.77 22.87
N ALA A 38 -4.77 -11.06 21.97
CA ALA A 38 -6.19 -11.25 22.27
C ALA A 38 -6.46 -12.45 23.19
N ALA A 39 -5.59 -13.48 23.15
CA ALA A 39 -5.64 -14.62 24.06
C ALA A 39 -5.04 -14.31 25.44
N GLY A 40 -4.50 -13.11 25.66
CA GLY A 40 -4.00 -12.64 26.95
C GLY A 40 -2.48 -12.75 27.15
N TYR A 41 -1.72 -13.11 26.11
CA TYR A 41 -0.25 -13.04 26.17
C TYR A 41 0.19 -11.58 26.09
N SER A 42 1.24 -11.22 26.82
CA SER A 42 1.91 -9.93 26.64
C SER A 42 2.61 -9.88 25.27
N GLU A 43 2.85 -8.68 24.72
CA GLU A 43 3.56 -8.50 23.46
C GLU A 43 4.91 -9.23 23.45
N THR A 44 5.66 -9.16 24.55
CA THR A 44 6.96 -9.84 24.68
C THR A 44 6.83 -11.38 24.61
N GLU A 45 5.78 -11.93 25.23
CA GLU A 45 5.50 -13.37 25.18
C GLU A 45 5.03 -13.78 23.78
N ALA A 46 4.15 -12.99 23.16
CA ALA A 46 3.70 -13.23 21.78
C ALA A 46 4.89 -13.28 20.81
N TYR A 47 5.80 -12.30 20.87
CA TYR A 47 7.03 -12.33 20.07
C TYR A 47 7.92 -13.55 20.36
N LYS A 48 8.10 -13.90 21.63
CA LYS A 48 8.85 -15.11 21.99
C LYS A 48 8.24 -16.38 21.40
N LEU A 49 6.90 -16.50 21.48
CA LEU A 49 6.19 -17.66 20.93
C LEU A 49 6.32 -17.74 19.40
N ILE A 50 6.16 -16.64 18.70
CA ILE A 50 6.26 -16.57 17.24
C ILE A 50 7.66 -16.96 16.77
N TYR A 51 8.71 -16.37 17.34
CA TYR A 51 10.07 -16.50 16.82
C TYR A 51 10.90 -17.61 17.50
N LYS A 52 10.56 -18.06 18.70
CA LYS A 52 11.35 -19.01 19.49
C LYS A 52 10.52 -20.09 20.19
N GLY A 53 9.21 -19.98 20.16
CA GLY A 53 8.30 -20.87 20.92
C GLY A 53 7.98 -22.20 20.23
N GLY A 54 8.49 -22.44 19.03
CA GLY A 54 8.25 -23.68 18.30
C GLY A 54 6.80 -23.84 17.82
N LEU A 55 6.09 -22.73 17.57
CA LEU A 55 4.74 -22.77 17.03
C LEU A 55 4.73 -23.41 15.63
N THR A 56 3.72 -24.22 15.37
CA THR A 56 3.38 -24.67 14.02
C THR A 56 2.20 -23.82 13.53
N ILE A 57 2.48 -22.90 12.61
CA ILE A 57 1.47 -22.04 12.01
C ILE A 57 1.06 -22.65 10.67
N LYS A 58 -0.23 -22.90 10.49
CA LYS A 58 -0.79 -23.41 9.24
C LYS A 58 -1.46 -22.26 8.50
N SER A 59 -1.12 -21.99 7.24
CA SER A 59 -1.69 -20.90 6.46
C SER A 59 -2.56 -21.40 5.30
N THR A 60 -3.38 -20.52 4.77
CA THR A 60 -4.22 -20.75 3.60
C THR A 60 -3.51 -20.42 2.29
N GLN A 61 -2.25 -19.99 2.36
CA GLN A 61 -1.44 -19.61 1.20
C GLN A 61 -1.34 -20.75 0.19
N ASP A 62 -1.60 -20.44 -1.07
CA ASP A 62 -1.25 -21.29 -2.20
C ASP A 62 0.05 -20.76 -2.81
N LEU A 63 1.12 -21.55 -2.73
CA LEU A 63 2.45 -21.12 -3.17
C LEU A 63 2.50 -20.87 -4.68
N THR A 64 1.72 -21.60 -5.47
CA THR A 64 1.67 -21.41 -6.93
C THR A 64 1.00 -20.09 -7.27
N MET A 65 -0.15 -19.82 -6.65
CA MET A 65 -0.84 -18.53 -6.83
C MET A 65 0.01 -17.36 -6.33
N GLN A 66 0.69 -17.52 -5.18
CA GLN A 66 1.58 -16.48 -4.65
C GLN A 66 2.72 -16.19 -5.63
N THR A 67 3.38 -17.22 -6.17
CA THR A 67 4.47 -17.04 -7.14
C THR A 67 4.00 -16.31 -8.39
N ILE A 68 2.85 -16.70 -8.95
CA ILE A 68 2.26 -16.01 -10.12
C ILE A 68 1.97 -14.53 -9.80
N CYS A 69 1.37 -14.27 -8.63
CA CYS A 69 1.06 -12.89 -8.23
C CYS A 69 2.33 -12.05 -8.05
N ASP A 70 3.39 -12.63 -7.45
CA ASP A 70 4.67 -11.95 -7.26
C ASP A 70 5.36 -11.66 -8.61
N GLU A 71 5.35 -12.63 -9.54
CA GLU A 71 5.90 -12.48 -10.88
C GLU A 71 5.15 -11.39 -11.67
N GLU A 72 3.81 -11.43 -11.69
CA GLU A 72 3.02 -10.46 -12.44
C GLU A 72 3.06 -9.06 -11.82
N ALA A 73 3.13 -8.95 -10.49
CA ALA A 73 3.30 -7.66 -9.82
C ALA A 73 4.65 -7.00 -10.12
N ASN A 74 5.68 -7.79 -10.46
CA ASN A 74 7.01 -7.29 -10.77
C ASN A 74 7.32 -7.27 -12.27
N ASN A 75 6.43 -7.76 -13.12
CA ASN A 75 6.62 -7.79 -14.56
C ASN A 75 6.51 -6.36 -15.15
N PRO A 76 7.60 -5.77 -15.68
CA PRO A 76 7.58 -4.41 -16.21
C PRO A 76 6.56 -4.19 -17.33
N SER A 77 6.20 -5.25 -18.07
CA SER A 77 5.25 -5.18 -19.19
C SER A 77 3.82 -4.83 -18.73
N ASN A 78 3.51 -5.02 -17.45
CA ASN A 78 2.21 -4.70 -16.87
C ASN A 78 2.08 -3.21 -16.46
N TYR A 79 3.12 -2.40 -16.69
CA TYR A 79 3.18 -1.01 -16.25
C TYR A 79 3.53 -0.07 -17.40
N PRO A 80 3.23 1.23 -17.28
CA PRO A 80 3.68 2.23 -18.22
C PRO A 80 5.20 2.21 -18.40
N SER A 81 5.68 2.38 -19.63
CA SER A 81 7.10 2.37 -19.97
C SER A 81 7.88 3.56 -19.39
N ASP A 82 7.20 4.61 -18.97
CA ASP A 82 7.72 5.83 -18.34
C ASP A 82 7.58 5.82 -16.82
N ALA A 83 7.57 4.63 -16.22
CA ALA A 83 7.55 4.48 -14.76
C ALA A 83 8.63 5.34 -14.09
N LYS A 84 8.28 5.98 -13.00
CA LYS A 84 9.13 6.90 -12.25
C LYS A 84 9.39 6.39 -10.85
N TYR A 85 10.42 6.94 -10.23
CA TYR A 85 10.71 6.76 -8.81
C TYR A 85 10.24 7.98 -8.05
N SER A 86 9.48 7.75 -6.98
CA SER A 86 9.18 8.74 -5.95
C SER A 86 10.02 8.46 -4.71
N PHE A 87 10.06 9.38 -3.76
CA PHE A 87 10.71 9.12 -2.48
C PHE A 87 9.99 9.81 -1.32
N GLN A 88 10.15 9.22 -0.15
CA GLN A 88 9.90 9.87 1.12
C GLN A 88 11.25 10.29 1.68
N LEU A 89 11.31 11.52 2.17
CA LEU A 89 12.50 12.13 2.74
C LEU A 89 12.12 12.77 4.07
N SER A 90 12.97 12.59 5.08
CA SER A 90 12.92 13.36 6.31
C SER A 90 14.33 13.52 6.83
N PHE A 91 14.74 14.73 7.18
CA PHE A 91 15.97 15.02 7.91
C PHE A 91 15.83 16.28 8.76
N GLU A 92 16.65 16.41 9.79
CA GLU A 92 16.66 17.57 10.66
C GLU A 92 17.92 18.41 10.44
N VAL A 93 17.75 19.71 10.46
CA VAL A 93 18.83 20.70 10.42
C VAL A 93 18.84 21.45 11.74
N LYS A 94 20.01 21.47 12.38
CA LYS A 94 20.30 22.39 13.49
C LYS A 94 20.73 23.73 12.91
N LYS A 95 19.94 24.76 13.15
CA LYS A 95 20.19 26.12 12.69
C LYS A 95 21.26 26.80 13.51
N ALA A 96 21.90 27.84 12.97
CA ALA A 96 22.93 28.63 13.63
C ALA A 96 22.47 29.23 14.97
N ASP A 97 21.18 29.51 15.13
CA ASP A 97 20.58 30.02 16.38
C ASP A 97 20.31 28.92 17.42
N GLY A 98 20.65 27.67 17.11
CA GLY A 98 20.44 26.50 17.96
C GLY A 98 19.06 25.86 17.85
N SER A 99 18.14 26.41 17.06
CA SER A 99 16.82 25.78 16.76
C SER A 99 16.99 24.59 15.84
N TYR A 100 15.93 23.74 15.77
CA TYR A 100 15.87 22.58 14.89
C TYR A 100 14.74 22.74 13.88
N LYS A 101 14.99 22.34 12.65
CA LYS A 101 13.99 22.37 11.59
C LYS A 101 14.00 21.06 10.79
N THR A 102 12.82 20.44 10.68
CA THR A 102 12.64 19.21 9.89
C THR A 102 12.33 19.57 8.44
N TYR A 103 13.00 18.88 7.53
CA TYR A 103 12.79 18.97 6.09
C TYR A 103 12.26 17.61 5.58
N THR A 104 11.36 17.67 4.61
CA THR A 104 10.70 16.50 4.04
C THR A 104 10.59 16.63 2.52
N ASN A 105 10.19 15.56 1.83
CA ASN A 105 9.86 15.62 0.40
C ASN A 105 8.79 16.69 0.08
N GLN A 106 7.87 16.97 1.01
CA GLN A 106 6.85 18.03 0.85
C GLN A 106 7.47 19.42 0.89
N THR A 107 8.38 19.66 1.84
CA THR A 107 9.10 20.93 1.92
C THR A 107 10.05 21.11 0.73
N MET A 108 10.67 20.03 0.24
CA MET A 108 11.47 20.03 -0.98
C MET A 108 10.64 20.45 -2.22
N LEU A 109 9.48 19.82 -2.40
CA LEU A 109 8.57 20.16 -3.50
C LEU A 109 8.17 21.63 -3.46
N SER A 110 7.78 22.13 -2.28
CA SER A 110 7.38 23.54 -2.09
C SER A 110 8.55 24.50 -2.34
N PHE A 111 9.75 24.13 -1.89
CA PHE A 111 10.97 24.93 -2.09
C PHE A 111 11.29 25.10 -3.58
N TYR A 112 11.32 23.99 -4.34
CA TYR A 112 11.64 24.04 -5.76
C TYR A 112 10.54 24.68 -6.60
N LYS A 113 9.26 24.45 -6.30
CA LYS A 113 8.15 25.19 -6.95
C LYS A 113 8.36 26.71 -6.85
N LYS A 114 8.70 27.18 -5.66
CA LYS A 114 8.97 28.60 -5.42
C LYS A 114 10.29 29.06 -6.10
N LYS A 115 11.37 28.28 -5.98
CA LYS A 115 12.70 28.64 -6.53
C LYS A 115 12.68 28.72 -8.05
N THR A 116 11.91 27.84 -8.71
CA THR A 116 11.82 27.77 -10.18
C THR A 116 10.61 28.55 -10.74
N ASN A 117 9.74 29.08 -9.90
CA ASN A 117 8.46 29.67 -10.27
C ASN A 117 7.63 28.74 -11.19
N ASN A 118 7.63 27.44 -10.88
CA ASN A 118 6.95 26.40 -11.63
C ASN A 118 6.05 25.56 -10.71
N ASP A 119 4.73 25.77 -10.81
CA ASP A 119 3.74 25.05 -10.01
C ASP A 119 3.62 23.57 -10.38
N ASP A 120 4.04 23.19 -11.60
CA ASP A 120 4.05 21.81 -12.09
C ASP A 120 5.35 21.05 -11.76
N PHE A 121 6.26 21.68 -10.99
CA PHE A 121 7.50 21.01 -10.57
C PHE A 121 7.19 19.69 -9.86
N SER A 122 7.90 18.64 -10.24
CA SER A 122 7.71 17.27 -9.72
C SER A 122 9.03 16.74 -9.15
N ILE A 123 8.90 15.92 -8.11
CA ILE A 123 10.01 15.20 -7.47
C ILE A 123 9.99 13.72 -7.85
N ASN A 124 9.52 13.38 -9.05
CA ASN A 124 9.55 12.03 -9.61
C ASN A 124 10.68 11.93 -10.64
N TYR A 125 11.52 10.92 -10.49
CA TYR A 125 12.77 10.77 -11.26
C TYR A 125 12.77 9.44 -12.03
N SER A 126 13.73 9.31 -12.96
CA SER A 126 13.79 8.12 -13.82
C SER A 126 14.64 6.98 -13.20
N SER A 127 15.39 7.29 -12.14
CA SER A 127 16.21 6.30 -11.43
C SER A 127 16.37 6.62 -9.95
N PRO A 128 16.73 5.63 -9.11
CA PRO A 128 17.09 5.87 -7.72
C PRO A 128 18.29 6.82 -7.56
N ASP A 129 19.27 6.76 -8.48
CA ASP A 129 20.44 7.63 -8.46
C ASP A 129 20.07 9.10 -8.67
N GLU A 130 19.12 9.36 -9.57
CA GLU A 130 18.58 10.72 -9.76
C GLU A 130 17.83 11.20 -8.52
N CYS A 131 17.08 10.33 -7.81
CA CYS A 131 16.45 10.66 -6.55
C CYS A 131 17.50 11.07 -5.51
N ASN A 132 18.54 10.25 -5.32
CA ASN A 132 19.61 10.52 -4.36
C ASN A 132 20.36 11.82 -4.70
N ALA A 133 20.67 12.06 -5.98
CA ALA A 133 21.32 13.29 -6.40
C ALA A 133 20.44 14.53 -6.14
N ALA A 134 19.13 14.43 -6.36
CA ALA A 134 18.20 15.51 -6.08
C ALA A 134 18.06 15.78 -4.57
N ILE A 135 18.06 14.74 -3.74
CA ILE A 135 18.06 14.87 -2.28
C ILE A 135 19.32 15.56 -1.81
N ALA A 136 20.50 15.09 -2.22
CA ALA A 136 21.78 15.70 -1.87
C ALA A 136 21.88 17.18 -2.29
N GLN A 137 21.32 17.52 -3.47
CA GLN A 137 21.25 18.92 -3.90
C GLN A 137 20.32 19.74 -3.01
N TYR A 138 19.17 19.18 -2.63
CA TYR A 138 18.22 19.87 -1.75
C TYR A 138 18.82 20.13 -0.35
N GLU A 139 19.54 19.17 0.21
CA GLU A 139 20.25 19.33 1.48
C GLU A 139 21.22 20.51 1.45
N GLN A 140 21.99 20.64 0.35
CA GLN A 140 22.87 21.79 0.15
C GLN A 140 22.10 23.11 -0.01
N ASP A 141 21.01 23.09 -0.77
CA ASP A 141 20.22 24.27 -1.09
C ASP A 141 19.49 24.89 0.13
N VAL A 142 19.22 24.10 1.18
CA VAL A 142 18.48 24.56 2.37
C VAL A 142 19.38 24.93 3.55
N LEU A 143 20.66 24.59 3.47
CA LEU A 143 21.65 24.97 4.50
C LEU A 143 22.09 26.42 4.32
N GLU A 144 22.08 27.15 5.42
CA GLU A 144 22.60 28.49 5.52
C GLU A 144 23.94 28.47 6.34
N GLU A 145 24.66 29.59 6.36
CA GLU A 145 25.91 29.67 7.09
C GLU A 145 25.71 29.37 8.59
N GLY A 146 26.44 28.39 9.11
CA GLY A 146 26.34 27.94 10.50
C GLY A 146 25.33 26.84 10.76
N ASP A 147 24.56 26.43 9.74
CA ASP A 147 23.64 25.28 9.82
C ASP A 147 24.40 23.96 9.72
N SER A 148 23.84 22.90 10.29
CA SER A 148 24.32 21.52 10.11
C SER A 148 23.19 20.51 10.11
N ILE A 149 23.31 19.50 9.25
CA ILE A 149 22.40 18.34 9.29
C ILE A 149 22.71 17.54 10.57
N VAL A 150 21.64 17.14 11.28
CA VAL A 150 21.77 16.32 12.48
C VAL A 150 22.13 14.89 12.06
N GLU A 151 23.25 14.39 12.55
CA GLU A 151 23.75 13.05 12.23
C GLU A 151 22.71 11.99 12.58
N GLY A 152 22.44 11.08 11.63
CA GLY A 152 21.46 9.98 11.78
C GLY A 152 19.99 10.40 11.74
N SER A 153 19.67 11.68 11.47
CA SER A 153 18.27 12.14 11.32
C SER A 153 17.70 11.88 9.93
N GLU A 154 18.55 11.59 8.94
CA GLU A 154 18.13 11.35 7.57
C GLU A 154 17.43 9.99 7.44
N ALA A 155 16.25 10.01 6.86
CA ALA A 155 15.48 8.83 6.45
C ALA A 155 15.00 9.02 5.01
N VAL A 156 15.43 8.13 4.13
CA VAL A 156 15.06 8.10 2.70
C VAL A 156 14.44 6.75 2.37
N ASN A 157 13.30 6.78 1.69
CA ASN A 157 12.68 5.58 1.13
C ASN A 157 12.27 5.85 -0.32
N ILE A 158 13.00 5.27 -1.27
CA ILE A 158 12.75 5.42 -2.71
C ILE A 158 11.82 4.30 -3.16
N THR A 159 10.79 4.66 -3.92
CA THR A 159 9.74 3.76 -4.35
C THR A 159 9.53 3.86 -5.86
N LEU A 160 9.52 2.72 -6.55
CA LEU A 160 9.15 2.64 -7.97
C LEU A 160 7.64 2.82 -8.14
N GLU A 161 7.20 3.77 -8.96
CA GLU A 161 5.78 4.06 -9.24
C GLU A 161 5.38 3.66 -10.69
N PRO A 162 4.13 3.27 -10.94
CA PRO A 162 3.08 3.07 -9.95
C PRO A 162 3.29 1.82 -9.11
N GLN A 163 2.78 1.84 -7.88
CA GLN A 163 2.74 0.70 -6.99
C GLN A 163 1.49 -0.16 -7.23
N VAL A 164 1.51 -1.41 -6.75
CA VAL A 164 0.41 -2.36 -6.84
C VAL A 164 0.15 -3.03 -5.49
N ALA A 165 -1.09 -3.38 -5.24
CA ALA A 165 -1.46 -4.34 -4.20
C ALA A 165 -2.46 -5.33 -4.79
N MET A 166 -2.32 -6.61 -4.40
CA MET A 166 -3.15 -7.70 -4.92
C MET A 166 -3.50 -8.66 -3.80
N THR A 167 -4.76 -9.08 -3.73
CA THR A 167 -5.22 -10.11 -2.80
C THR A 167 -6.09 -11.10 -3.57
N VAL A 168 -5.74 -12.38 -3.49
CA VAL A 168 -6.51 -13.48 -4.08
C VAL A 168 -7.25 -14.20 -2.96
N ILE A 169 -8.58 -14.25 -3.07
CA ILE A 169 -9.47 -14.86 -2.07
C ILE A 169 -10.28 -15.97 -2.73
N ASP A 170 -10.31 -17.14 -2.11
CA ASP A 170 -11.26 -18.20 -2.48
C ASP A 170 -12.68 -17.79 -2.00
N GLN A 171 -13.54 -17.49 -2.96
CA GLN A 171 -14.90 -17.01 -2.66
C GLN A 171 -15.77 -18.03 -1.91
N SER A 172 -15.46 -19.33 -2.02
CA SER A 172 -16.22 -20.39 -1.38
C SER A 172 -15.89 -20.55 0.09
N THR A 173 -14.66 -20.23 0.48
CA THR A 173 -14.15 -20.41 1.85
C THR A 173 -13.84 -19.10 2.56
N GLY A 174 -13.61 -18.02 1.80
CA GLY A 174 -13.12 -16.74 2.29
C GLY A 174 -11.62 -16.76 2.63
N GLU A 175 -10.90 -17.78 2.21
CA GLU A 175 -9.47 -17.94 2.50
C GLU A 175 -8.63 -17.08 1.55
N VAL A 176 -7.65 -16.34 2.10
CA VAL A 176 -6.65 -15.63 1.32
C VAL A 176 -5.62 -16.64 0.81
N LYS A 177 -5.49 -16.75 -0.51
CA LYS A 177 -4.57 -17.68 -1.19
C LYS A 177 -3.24 -17.02 -1.57
N ALA A 178 -3.26 -15.75 -1.94
CA ALA A 178 -2.06 -14.98 -2.25
C ALA A 178 -2.25 -13.52 -1.85
N LEU A 179 -1.15 -12.83 -1.53
CA LEU A 179 -1.16 -11.43 -1.13
C LEU A 179 0.15 -10.75 -1.54
N VAL A 180 0.04 -9.68 -2.30
CA VAL A 180 1.13 -8.80 -2.71
C VAL A 180 0.86 -7.40 -2.19
N GLY A 181 1.80 -6.83 -1.46
CA GLY A 181 1.66 -5.51 -0.82
C GLY A 181 2.45 -4.39 -1.49
N GLY A 182 3.15 -4.68 -2.59
CA GLY A 182 3.94 -3.68 -3.31
C GLY A 182 4.63 -4.24 -4.54
N ARG A 183 5.10 -3.34 -5.41
CA ARG A 183 5.94 -3.60 -6.57
C ARG A 183 7.40 -3.33 -6.23
N GLY A 184 8.31 -4.11 -6.81
CA GLY A 184 9.75 -4.01 -6.60
C GLY A 184 10.24 -4.88 -5.43
N ASP A 185 11.56 -4.88 -5.24
CA ASP A 185 12.18 -5.65 -4.18
C ASP A 185 11.79 -5.12 -2.80
N LYS A 186 11.38 -6.03 -1.94
CA LYS A 186 11.04 -5.72 -0.56
C LYS A 186 12.31 -5.47 0.25
N SER A 187 12.46 -4.28 0.80
CA SER A 187 13.69 -3.82 1.49
C SER A 187 13.92 -4.46 2.86
N GLY A 188 12.91 -5.11 3.44
CA GLY A 188 13.00 -5.72 4.77
C GLY A 188 11.70 -6.39 5.19
N ASN A 189 11.72 -6.99 6.38
CA ASN A 189 10.54 -7.58 6.99
C ASN A 189 9.63 -6.50 7.58
N ARG A 190 8.31 -6.76 7.58
CA ARG A 190 7.27 -5.87 8.13
C ARG A 190 7.34 -4.45 7.56
N THR A 191 7.67 -4.34 6.27
CA THR A 191 7.55 -3.09 5.51
C THR A 191 6.10 -2.83 5.15
N TRP A 192 5.79 -1.59 4.77
CA TRP A 192 4.44 -1.13 4.43
C TRP A 192 3.76 -2.06 3.41
N ASN A 193 2.67 -2.68 3.82
CA ASN A 193 1.88 -3.61 3.02
C ASN A 193 0.64 -2.89 2.48
N ARG A 194 0.66 -2.51 1.21
CA ARG A 194 -0.45 -1.76 0.60
C ARG A 194 -1.74 -2.55 0.47
N ALA A 195 -1.69 -3.88 0.62
CA ALA A 195 -2.88 -4.72 0.62
C ALA A 195 -3.64 -4.69 1.96
N THR A 196 -2.94 -4.42 3.07
CA THR A 196 -3.51 -4.41 4.43
C THR A 196 -3.50 -3.03 5.08
N ASP A 197 -2.48 -2.20 4.81
CA ASP A 197 -2.20 -0.97 5.57
C ASP A 197 -2.63 0.31 4.84
N THR A 198 -3.16 0.18 3.62
CA THR A 198 -3.53 1.33 2.78
C THR A 198 -5.03 1.42 2.59
N CYS A 199 -5.60 2.57 2.96
CA CYS A 199 -6.97 2.93 2.62
C CYS A 199 -6.98 3.82 1.37
N ARG A 200 -7.79 3.44 0.37
CA ARG A 200 -8.00 4.20 -0.87
C ARG A 200 -9.48 4.34 -1.17
N GLN A 201 -9.84 5.39 -1.90
CA GLN A 201 -11.19 5.52 -2.41
C GLN A 201 -11.48 4.39 -3.40
N PRO A 202 -12.52 3.58 -3.18
CA PRO A 202 -12.84 2.44 -4.04
C PRO A 202 -13.35 2.85 -5.43
N GLY A 203 -13.79 4.10 -5.58
CA GLY A 203 -14.38 4.58 -6.83
C GLY A 203 -15.58 3.74 -7.24
N SER A 204 -15.71 3.48 -8.53
CA SER A 204 -16.82 2.70 -9.10
C SER A 204 -16.87 1.24 -8.69
N THR A 205 -15.80 0.67 -8.15
CA THR A 205 -15.83 -0.71 -7.63
C THR A 205 -16.78 -0.85 -6.45
N PHE A 206 -17.03 0.24 -5.71
CA PHE A 206 -17.99 0.25 -4.61
C PHE A 206 -19.46 0.07 -5.05
N LYS A 207 -19.77 0.29 -6.33
CA LYS A 207 -21.13 0.08 -6.88
C LYS A 207 -21.65 -1.33 -6.64
N ILE A 208 -20.75 -2.32 -6.67
CA ILE A 208 -21.11 -3.72 -6.42
C ILE A 208 -21.69 -3.87 -5.02
N ILE A 209 -21.01 -3.34 -4.01
CA ILE A 209 -21.42 -3.47 -2.60
C ILE A 209 -22.49 -2.44 -2.25
N GLY A 210 -22.30 -1.18 -2.63
CA GLY A 210 -23.16 -0.06 -2.21
C GLY A 210 -24.48 0.06 -2.97
N CYS A 211 -24.55 -0.50 -4.19
CA CYS A 211 -25.75 -0.40 -5.02
C CYS A 211 -26.34 -1.77 -5.36
N TYR A 212 -25.58 -2.61 -6.06
CA TYR A 212 -26.13 -3.86 -6.59
C TYR A 212 -26.43 -4.89 -5.49
N ALA A 213 -25.49 -5.11 -4.56
CA ALA A 213 -25.72 -6.04 -3.46
C ALA A 213 -26.92 -5.61 -2.62
N ALA A 214 -27.00 -4.33 -2.26
CA ALA A 214 -28.12 -3.78 -1.49
C ALA A 214 -29.46 -3.87 -2.25
N ALA A 215 -29.46 -3.61 -3.56
CA ALA A 215 -30.67 -3.71 -4.39
C ALA A 215 -31.20 -5.16 -4.49
N LEU A 216 -30.29 -6.13 -4.62
CA LEU A 216 -30.65 -7.55 -4.74
C LEU A 216 -31.02 -8.17 -3.38
N ASP A 217 -30.30 -7.81 -2.31
CA ASP A 217 -30.51 -8.42 -0.99
C ASP A 217 -31.72 -7.82 -0.25
N ALA A 218 -31.77 -6.50 -0.12
CA ALA A 218 -32.78 -5.80 0.68
C ALA A 218 -33.80 -5.01 -0.17
N GLY A 219 -33.46 -4.63 -1.40
CA GLY A 219 -34.26 -3.78 -2.27
C GLY A 219 -35.34 -4.51 -3.07
N GLY A 220 -35.47 -5.83 -2.92
CA GLY A 220 -36.45 -6.66 -3.65
C GLY A 220 -36.23 -6.65 -5.16
N LYS A 221 -35.03 -6.34 -5.64
CA LYS A 221 -34.67 -6.35 -7.05
C LYS A 221 -34.08 -7.70 -7.46
N THR A 222 -34.09 -7.97 -8.76
CA THR A 222 -33.44 -9.12 -9.39
C THR A 222 -32.57 -8.62 -10.54
N LEU A 223 -31.72 -9.47 -11.09
CA LEU A 223 -30.92 -9.15 -12.29
C LEU A 223 -31.80 -8.78 -13.52
N ALA A 224 -33.06 -9.21 -13.53
CA ALA A 224 -34.04 -8.85 -14.56
C ALA A 224 -34.82 -7.56 -14.24
N SER A 225 -34.59 -6.95 -13.07
CA SER A 225 -35.24 -5.68 -12.74
C SER A 225 -34.76 -4.58 -13.64
N VAL A 226 -35.71 -3.79 -14.16
CA VAL A 226 -35.41 -2.68 -15.06
C VAL A 226 -35.38 -1.37 -14.30
N GLN A 227 -34.40 -0.54 -14.60
CA GLN A 227 -34.27 0.83 -14.11
C GLN A 227 -34.27 1.79 -15.30
N ASP A 228 -34.82 2.97 -15.10
CA ASP A 228 -34.74 4.06 -16.08
C ASP A 228 -33.42 4.79 -15.92
N ASP A 229 -32.55 4.63 -16.89
CA ASP A 229 -31.28 5.37 -16.95
C ASP A 229 -31.55 6.75 -17.56
N ALA A 230 -31.94 7.67 -16.70
CA ALA A 230 -32.31 9.04 -17.02
C ALA A 230 -31.66 10.02 -16.01
N PRO A 231 -31.61 11.33 -16.32
CA PRO A 231 -31.16 12.32 -15.34
C PRO A 231 -31.96 12.22 -14.04
N PHE A 232 -31.26 12.11 -12.92
CA PHE A 232 -31.87 11.94 -11.61
C PHE A 232 -31.62 13.15 -10.73
N THR A 233 -32.67 13.77 -10.17
CA THR A 233 -32.56 14.99 -9.37
C THR A 233 -32.92 14.73 -7.90
N VAL A 234 -32.05 15.14 -6.99
CA VAL A 234 -32.30 15.16 -5.55
C VAL A 234 -32.10 16.57 -5.02
N GLY A 235 -33.17 17.17 -4.53
CA GLY A 235 -33.16 18.57 -4.13
C GLY A 235 -32.81 19.49 -5.31
N SER A 236 -31.74 20.28 -5.17
CA SER A 236 -31.25 21.17 -6.22
C SER A 236 -30.16 20.54 -7.12
N LYS A 237 -29.75 19.29 -6.85
CA LYS A 237 -28.65 18.63 -7.56
C LYS A 237 -29.16 17.58 -8.54
N THR A 238 -28.81 17.74 -9.81
CA THR A 238 -29.05 16.75 -10.87
C THR A 238 -27.81 15.91 -11.10
N PHE A 239 -27.99 14.62 -11.10
CA PHE A 239 -26.96 13.62 -11.42
C PHE A 239 -27.12 13.18 -12.86
N ASN A 240 -26.03 13.12 -13.58
CA ASN A 240 -25.97 12.67 -14.98
C ASN A 240 -24.93 11.55 -15.09
N ASN A 241 -25.02 10.77 -16.14
CA ASN A 241 -23.96 9.86 -16.53
C ASN A 241 -22.68 10.62 -16.91
N TYR A 242 -21.54 9.98 -16.80
CA TYR A 242 -20.23 10.58 -17.09
C TYR A 242 -20.15 11.16 -18.52
N ASP A 243 -20.67 10.40 -19.47
CA ASP A 243 -20.72 10.74 -20.90
C ASP A 243 -21.94 11.58 -21.30
N LYS A 244 -22.83 11.86 -20.32
CA LYS A 244 -24.11 12.58 -20.50
C LYS A 244 -25.08 11.87 -21.46
N SER A 245 -24.83 10.60 -21.77
CA SER A 245 -25.75 9.75 -22.50
C SER A 245 -26.64 8.94 -21.54
N PHE A 246 -27.81 8.55 -21.98
CA PHE A 246 -28.78 7.80 -21.20
C PHE A 246 -29.33 6.65 -22.02
N GLY A 247 -29.37 5.47 -21.43
CA GLY A 247 -29.85 4.25 -22.08
C GLY A 247 -31.35 4.01 -21.96
N GLY A 248 -32.06 4.84 -21.16
CA GLY A 248 -33.47 4.60 -20.84
C GLY A 248 -33.65 3.36 -19.97
N PHE A 249 -34.65 2.54 -20.28
CA PHE A 249 -34.95 1.33 -19.51
C PHE A 249 -33.85 0.28 -19.72
N THR A 250 -33.01 0.04 -18.71
CA THR A 250 -31.95 -0.95 -18.71
C THR A 250 -32.11 -1.94 -17.56
N SER A 251 -31.66 -3.20 -17.74
CA SER A 251 -31.58 -4.18 -16.65
C SER A 251 -30.41 -3.87 -15.70
N ILE A 252 -30.54 -4.37 -14.48
CA ILE A 252 -29.48 -4.28 -13.46
C ILE A 252 -28.28 -5.14 -13.85
#